data_bcfdf9b85803a4b7c5f336e475a8e1cc
#
_entry.id   bcfdf9b85803a4b7c5f336e475a8e1cc
#
_cell.length_a   1.000
_cell.length_b   1.000
_cell.length_c   1.000
_cell.angle_alpha   90.00
_cell.angle_beta   90.00
_cell.angle_gamma   90.00
#
_symmetry.space_group_name_H-M   'P 1'
#
loop_
_entity.id
_entity.type
_entity.pdbx_description
1 polymer ?
#
loop_
_entity_poly.entity_id
_entity_poly.type
_entity_poly.pdbx_seq_one_letter_code
_entity_poly.pdbx_strand_id
1 'polypeptide(L)'
;MGKNVVVLGSQWGDEGKGKIVDLLTDRASAVVRFQGGHNAGHTLVIGDKTTVLHLVPSGVLRDNVQCLIGNGVVLSPAALFEEINMLEKQGVPASQRLKISEACPLIMPYHVALDQAREIARGAKAIGTTGRGIGPAYEDKVSRRGLRVGDLLNVETFAEKLAVVMEYHNHALVHYFKVDAVDYQTVLDEIMGMRDKIISMIADIPSMLYNLRKDGANIMFEGAQGTLLDIDQGTYPYVTSSNCTAGGACTGSGVGPCDLDYILGITKAYTTRVGAGPFPTELFDEIGQYLGEKGHEFGATTGRSRRCGWFDAVALRRAAQVNSITGLCITKLDVLDGMETLKICTSYKYNGEILEMPPIGADAIEKCEPVYEDMPGWSEATVGIRNKDELPQNALNYLARLEEVVGVPVDIISTGPERDETIILRNPYE
;
A
#
# COMPACT_ATOMS: atom_id res chain seq x y z
N MET A 1 -25.14 13.11 0.44
CA MET A 1 -24.61 12.02 1.25
C MET A 1 -23.09 12.08 1.15
N GLY A 2 -22.40 11.80 2.26
CA GLY A 2 -20.95 11.62 2.20
C GLY A 2 -20.57 10.42 1.36
N LYS A 3 -19.31 10.39 0.90
CA LYS A 3 -18.79 9.32 0.05
C LYS A 3 -17.70 8.51 0.75
N ASN A 4 -17.70 7.23 0.49
CA ASN A 4 -16.65 6.28 0.84
C ASN A 4 -15.68 6.14 -0.34
N VAL A 5 -14.48 6.67 -0.18
CA VAL A 5 -13.44 6.70 -1.20
C VAL A 5 -12.33 5.72 -0.84
N VAL A 6 -12.04 4.76 -1.74
CA VAL A 6 -10.88 3.87 -1.60
C VAL A 6 -9.71 4.46 -2.40
N VAL A 7 -8.58 4.65 -1.74
CA VAL A 7 -7.32 5.07 -2.38
C VAL A 7 -6.36 3.91 -2.36
N LEU A 8 -6.01 3.38 -3.52
CA LEU A 8 -5.13 2.21 -3.65
C LEU A 8 -4.05 2.41 -4.71
N GLY A 9 -2.96 1.67 -4.59
CA GLY A 9 -1.95 1.57 -5.64
C GLY A 9 -2.38 0.61 -6.74
N SER A 10 -2.24 1.01 -7.98
CA SER A 10 -2.66 0.21 -9.13
C SER A 10 -1.53 -0.62 -9.75
N GLN A 11 -0.29 -0.40 -9.35
CA GLN A 11 0.92 -1.06 -9.83
C GLN A 11 1.53 -1.97 -8.74
N TRP A 12 2.87 -1.99 -8.61
CA TRP A 12 3.60 -2.76 -7.59
C TRP A 12 3.94 -1.98 -6.32
N GLY A 13 3.11 -1.03 -5.92
CA GLY A 13 3.38 -0.16 -4.78
C GLY A 13 4.27 1.03 -5.13
N ASP A 14 4.53 1.88 -4.14
CA ASP A 14 5.38 3.07 -4.27
C ASP A 14 4.91 4.09 -5.34
N GLU A 15 3.62 4.09 -5.67
CA GLU A 15 3.02 4.99 -6.66
C GLU A 15 2.91 6.45 -6.17
N GLY A 16 3.36 6.77 -4.95
CA GLY A 16 3.25 8.13 -4.39
C GLY A 16 1.91 8.39 -3.69
N LYS A 17 1.27 7.35 -3.15
CA LYS A 17 -0.03 7.44 -2.47
C LYS A 17 -0.06 8.46 -1.34
N GLY A 18 0.99 8.59 -0.54
CA GLY A 18 1.02 9.42 0.66
C GLY A 18 0.58 10.86 0.41
N LYS A 19 1.12 11.52 -0.61
CA LYS A 19 0.75 12.88 -1.01
C LYS A 19 -0.75 13.02 -1.32
N ILE A 20 -1.29 12.09 -2.09
CA ILE A 20 -2.70 12.12 -2.54
C ILE A 20 -3.64 11.81 -1.39
N VAL A 21 -3.29 10.86 -0.53
CA VAL A 21 -4.02 10.56 0.70
C VAL A 21 -4.07 11.78 1.60
N ASP A 22 -2.93 12.47 1.82
CA ASP A 22 -2.91 13.71 2.60
C ASP A 22 -3.79 14.80 1.99
N LEU A 23 -3.72 14.99 0.68
CA LEU A 23 -4.53 15.96 -0.04
C LEU A 23 -6.03 15.71 0.15
N LEU A 24 -6.47 14.46 -0.01
CA LEU A 24 -7.87 14.07 0.09
C LEU A 24 -8.37 14.03 1.54
N THR A 25 -7.48 13.89 2.51
CA THR A 25 -7.82 13.86 3.94
C THR A 25 -8.51 15.16 4.42
N ASP A 26 -8.27 16.30 3.78
CA ASP A 26 -8.93 17.55 4.15
C ASP A 26 -10.45 17.50 4.03
N ARG A 27 -10.98 16.59 3.22
CA ARG A 27 -12.42 16.41 3.02
C ARG A 27 -12.97 15.15 3.71
N ALA A 28 -12.11 14.39 4.37
CA ALA A 28 -12.49 13.17 5.07
C ALA A 28 -12.80 13.42 6.55
N SER A 29 -13.83 12.80 7.07
CA SER A 29 -14.14 12.75 8.51
C SER A 29 -13.43 11.58 9.20
N ALA A 30 -13.09 10.54 8.43
CA ALA A 30 -12.33 9.38 8.92
C ALA A 30 -11.39 8.84 7.85
N VAL A 31 -10.25 8.31 8.28
CA VAL A 31 -9.27 7.58 7.45
C VAL A 31 -9.07 6.20 8.03
N VAL A 32 -9.21 5.18 7.20
CA VAL A 32 -9.21 3.77 7.59
C VAL A 32 -8.06 3.02 6.92
N ARG A 33 -7.11 2.50 7.68
CA ARG A 33 -6.17 1.48 7.20
C ARG A 33 -6.87 0.13 7.27
N PHE A 34 -6.92 -0.59 6.17
CA PHE A 34 -7.71 -1.83 6.07
C PHE A 34 -6.87 -3.10 5.82
N GLN A 35 -5.59 -2.97 5.47
CA GLN A 35 -4.71 -4.11 5.19
C GLN A 35 -3.22 -3.77 5.36
N GLY A 36 -2.37 -4.78 5.26
CA GLY A 36 -0.93 -4.66 5.47
C GLY A 36 -0.57 -4.56 6.95
N GLY A 37 0.54 -3.94 7.22
CA GLY A 37 1.05 -3.69 8.55
C GLY A 37 2.07 -2.55 8.49
N HIS A 38 3.06 -2.58 9.37
CA HIS A 38 4.12 -1.57 9.39
C HIS A 38 5.18 -1.75 8.27
N ASN A 39 4.93 -2.63 7.29
CA ASN A 39 5.68 -2.73 6.05
C ASN A 39 5.31 -1.64 5.02
N ALA A 40 4.25 -0.88 5.23
CA ALA A 40 3.94 0.31 4.44
C ALA A 40 4.88 1.48 4.79
N GLY A 41 4.98 2.45 3.90
CA GLY A 41 5.70 3.70 4.14
C GLY A 41 5.01 4.83 3.37
N HIS A 42 4.20 5.63 4.08
CA HIS A 42 3.52 6.79 3.52
C HIS A 42 4.25 8.05 3.97
N THR A 43 4.98 8.66 3.05
CA THR A 43 5.67 9.92 3.31
C THR A 43 4.70 11.08 3.11
N LEU A 44 4.55 11.88 4.13
CA LEU A 44 3.72 13.08 4.16
C LEU A 44 4.63 14.29 4.33
N VAL A 45 4.42 15.31 3.50
CA VAL A 45 5.14 16.59 3.58
C VAL A 45 4.12 17.68 3.91
N ILE A 46 4.24 18.28 5.11
CA ILE A 46 3.35 19.34 5.56
C ILE A 46 4.21 20.55 5.96
N GLY A 47 4.24 21.56 5.12
CA GLY A 47 5.20 22.65 5.22
C GLY A 47 6.63 22.11 5.18
N ASP A 48 7.48 22.52 6.11
CA ASP A 48 8.89 22.09 6.17
C ASP A 48 9.10 20.73 6.87
N LYS A 49 8.00 20.05 7.29
CA LYS A 49 8.09 18.79 8.04
C LYS A 49 7.75 17.59 7.16
N THR A 50 8.67 16.64 7.11
CA THR A 50 8.45 15.33 6.50
C THR A 50 8.18 14.31 7.60
N THR A 51 7.05 13.59 7.49
CA THR A 51 6.66 12.51 8.40
C THR A 51 6.43 11.23 7.59
N VAL A 52 7.05 10.15 8.00
CA VAL A 52 6.83 8.82 7.39
C VAL A 52 5.96 8.00 8.32
N LEU A 53 4.77 7.62 7.84
CA LEU A 53 3.83 6.77 8.55
C LEU A 53 3.90 5.35 8.01
N HIS A 54 3.92 4.38 8.91
CA HIS A 54 3.96 2.96 8.57
C HIS A 54 2.66 2.23 8.88
N LEU A 55 2.07 2.50 10.03
CA LEU A 55 0.91 1.81 10.57
C LEU A 55 -0.28 2.75 10.84
N VAL A 56 0.02 3.93 11.39
CA VAL A 56 -0.99 4.93 11.72
C VAL A 56 -1.59 5.52 10.43
N PRO A 57 -2.94 5.67 10.33
CA PRO A 57 -3.58 6.30 9.17
C PRO A 57 -3.11 7.75 8.97
N SER A 58 -2.97 8.17 7.72
CA SER A 58 -2.44 9.49 7.35
C SER A 58 -3.28 10.67 7.89
N GLY A 59 -4.55 10.42 8.21
CA GLY A 59 -5.44 11.41 8.84
C GLY A 59 -5.02 11.88 10.22
N VAL A 60 -4.07 11.20 10.88
CA VAL A 60 -3.62 11.53 12.25
C VAL A 60 -3.06 12.95 12.38
N LEU A 61 -2.57 13.53 11.29
CA LEU A 61 -2.04 14.89 11.25
C LEU A 61 -3.12 15.98 11.19
N ARG A 62 -4.41 15.60 11.12
CA ARG A 62 -5.56 16.52 11.05
C ARG A 62 -6.40 16.43 12.32
N ASP A 63 -6.75 17.60 12.88
CA ASP A 63 -7.44 17.67 14.19
C ASP A 63 -8.84 17.04 14.21
N ASN A 64 -9.55 17.10 13.06
CA ASN A 64 -10.95 16.69 12.98
C ASN A 64 -11.16 15.37 12.24
N VAL A 65 -10.12 14.55 12.08
CA VAL A 65 -10.17 13.29 11.35
C VAL A 65 -10.00 12.11 12.30
N GLN A 66 -10.94 11.20 12.30
CA GLN A 66 -10.83 9.94 13.02
C GLN A 66 -9.90 8.99 12.29
N CYS A 67 -8.95 8.39 13.00
CA CYS A 67 -7.99 7.43 12.46
C CYS A 67 -8.35 6.02 12.90
N LEU A 68 -8.70 5.17 11.94
CA LEU A 68 -9.22 3.84 12.21
C LEU A 68 -8.28 2.77 11.65
N ILE A 69 -7.94 1.77 12.47
CA ILE A 69 -7.23 0.57 12.03
C ILE A 69 -8.23 -0.58 11.99
N GLY A 70 -8.53 -1.05 10.78
CA GLY A 70 -9.47 -2.15 10.54
C GLY A 70 -8.85 -3.53 10.81
N ASN A 71 -9.69 -4.53 10.93
CA ASN A 71 -9.33 -5.92 11.25
C ASN A 71 -8.45 -6.64 10.19
N GLY A 72 -8.30 -6.04 9.03
CA GLY A 72 -7.41 -6.57 7.98
C GLY A 72 -5.94 -6.22 8.18
N VAL A 73 -5.62 -5.26 9.03
CA VAL A 73 -4.25 -4.89 9.39
C VAL A 73 -3.67 -5.88 10.37
N VAL A 74 -2.42 -6.33 10.13
CA VAL A 74 -1.63 -7.06 11.12
C VAL A 74 -0.82 -6.06 11.94
N LEU A 75 -1.11 -5.98 13.23
CA LEU A 75 -0.66 -4.92 14.13
C LEU A 75 0.57 -5.35 14.92
N SER A 76 1.70 -4.66 14.73
CA SER A 76 2.85 -4.76 15.64
C SER A 76 2.69 -3.74 16.77
N PRO A 77 2.50 -4.15 18.03
CA PRO A 77 2.39 -3.21 19.17
C PRO A 77 3.63 -2.34 19.33
N ALA A 78 4.82 -2.92 19.22
CA ALA A 78 6.08 -2.19 19.32
C ALA A 78 6.17 -1.08 18.26
N ALA A 79 5.98 -1.42 16.98
CA ALA A 79 6.02 -0.45 15.89
C ALA A 79 4.93 0.62 16.02
N LEU A 80 3.74 0.26 16.50
CA LEU A 80 2.67 1.22 16.75
C LEU A 80 3.08 2.28 17.78
N PHE A 81 3.66 1.86 18.89
CA PHE A 81 4.07 2.81 19.95
C PHE A 81 5.32 3.61 19.59
N GLU A 82 6.23 3.07 18.80
CA GLU A 82 7.32 3.85 18.22
C GLU A 82 6.77 5.01 17.39
N GLU A 83 5.79 4.72 16.52
CA GLU A 83 5.17 5.72 15.66
C GLU A 83 4.30 6.72 16.44
N ILE A 84 3.49 6.27 17.39
CA ILE A 84 2.71 7.15 18.29
C ILE A 84 3.65 8.09 19.06
N ASN A 85 4.70 7.55 19.67
CA ASN A 85 5.66 8.36 20.44
C ASN A 85 6.38 9.40 19.56
N MET A 86 6.72 9.04 18.32
CA MET A 86 7.29 9.97 17.36
C MET A 86 6.31 11.12 17.06
N LEU A 87 5.05 10.82 16.81
CA LEU A 87 4.01 11.79 16.50
C LEU A 87 3.71 12.70 17.70
N GLU A 88 3.59 12.14 18.89
CA GLU A 88 3.32 12.90 20.13
C GLU A 88 4.47 13.85 20.50
N LYS A 89 5.73 13.46 20.25
CA LYS A 89 6.88 14.36 20.37
C LYS A 89 6.82 15.53 19.38
N GLN A 90 6.11 15.37 18.27
CA GLN A 90 5.87 16.45 17.30
C GLN A 90 4.62 17.28 17.62
N GLY A 91 3.95 17.00 18.74
CA GLY A 91 2.74 17.70 19.17
C GLY A 91 1.43 17.15 18.58
N VAL A 92 1.46 15.99 17.92
CA VAL A 92 0.28 15.33 17.34
C VAL A 92 -0.28 14.34 18.38
N PRO A 93 -1.50 14.51 18.91
CA PRO A 93 -2.08 13.62 19.93
C PRO A 93 -2.59 12.30 19.32
N ALA A 94 -1.67 11.50 18.77
CA ALA A 94 -1.96 10.32 17.96
C ALA A 94 -2.77 9.27 18.72
N SER A 95 -2.44 8.99 19.99
CA SER A 95 -3.16 8.01 20.81
C SER A 95 -4.63 8.38 21.06
N GLN A 96 -4.96 9.68 21.06
CA GLN A 96 -6.34 10.16 21.26
C GLN A 96 -7.19 10.04 19.99
N ARG A 97 -6.54 10.15 18.81
CA ARG A 97 -7.20 10.13 17.50
C ARG A 97 -7.38 8.73 16.94
N LEU A 98 -6.61 7.75 17.43
CA LEU A 98 -6.54 6.41 16.89
C LEU A 98 -7.57 5.48 17.56
N LYS A 99 -8.27 4.70 16.72
CA LYS A 99 -9.10 3.56 17.12
C LYS A 99 -8.70 2.31 16.38
N ILE A 100 -8.71 1.18 17.06
CA ILE A 100 -8.19 -0.10 16.58
C ILE A 100 -9.29 -1.16 16.73
N SER A 101 -9.52 -1.92 15.67
CA SER A 101 -10.42 -3.07 15.73
C SER A 101 -9.89 -4.12 16.70
N GLU A 102 -10.73 -4.62 17.60
CA GLU A 102 -10.38 -5.75 18.47
C GLU A 102 -10.01 -7.02 17.68
N ALA A 103 -10.48 -7.14 16.43
CA ALA A 103 -10.23 -8.27 15.57
C ALA A 103 -8.90 -8.18 14.78
N CYS A 104 -8.10 -7.12 14.94
CA CYS A 104 -6.76 -7.04 14.35
C CYS A 104 -5.87 -8.15 14.86
N PRO A 105 -5.23 -8.95 13.97
CA PRO A 105 -4.17 -9.88 14.38
C PRO A 105 -2.94 -9.14 14.88
N LEU A 106 -2.30 -9.68 15.90
CA LEU A 106 -1.05 -9.15 16.43
C LEU A 106 0.16 -9.75 15.71
N ILE A 107 1.13 -8.91 15.38
CA ILE A 107 2.47 -9.34 15.02
C ILE A 107 3.29 -9.47 16.31
N MET A 108 3.77 -10.68 16.56
CA MET A 108 4.55 -11.02 17.75
C MET A 108 6.02 -11.25 17.36
N PRO A 109 6.98 -11.22 18.30
CA PRO A 109 8.41 -11.43 18.02
C PRO A 109 8.71 -12.75 17.29
N TYR A 110 7.99 -13.81 17.56
CA TYR A 110 8.15 -15.08 16.84
C TYR A 110 7.76 -15.00 15.35
N HIS A 111 6.85 -14.11 14.95
CA HIS A 111 6.54 -13.87 13.54
C HIS A 111 7.73 -13.22 12.81
N VAL A 112 8.42 -12.29 13.46
CA VAL A 112 9.61 -11.65 12.94
C VAL A 112 10.74 -12.67 12.77
N ALA A 113 10.97 -13.48 13.80
CA ALA A 113 11.97 -14.55 13.78
C ALA A 113 11.70 -15.56 12.64
N LEU A 114 10.44 -15.96 12.44
CA LEU A 114 10.03 -16.86 11.35
C LEU A 114 10.23 -16.24 9.96
N ASP A 115 9.87 -14.97 9.79
CA ASP A 115 10.04 -14.27 8.51
C ASP A 115 11.50 -14.22 8.09
N GLN A 116 12.38 -13.85 9.03
CA GLN A 116 13.83 -13.81 8.83
C GLN A 116 14.43 -15.20 8.57
N ALA A 117 14.04 -16.21 9.36
CA ALA A 117 14.51 -17.57 9.19
C ALA A 117 14.09 -18.17 7.83
N ARG A 118 12.89 -17.87 7.36
CA ARG A 118 12.38 -18.30 6.05
C ARG A 118 13.17 -17.67 4.90
N GLU A 119 13.46 -16.39 4.96
CA GLU A 119 14.23 -15.70 3.91
C GLU A 119 15.69 -16.24 3.85
N ILE A 120 16.33 -16.46 5.01
CA ILE A 120 17.65 -17.07 5.08
C ILE A 120 17.62 -18.48 4.48
N ALA A 121 16.64 -19.30 4.84
CA ALA A 121 16.53 -20.68 4.34
C ALA A 121 16.29 -20.77 2.82
N ARG A 122 15.64 -19.77 2.23
CA ARG A 122 15.43 -19.67 0.76
C ARG A 122 16.69 -19.29 -0.01
N GLY A 123 17.63 -18.61 0.62
CA GLY A 123 18.88 -18.17 -0.01
C GLY A 123 18.64 -17.36 -1.29
N ALA A 124 19.17 -17.83 -2.42
CA ALA A 124 19.02 -17.15 -3.72
C ALA A 124 17.56 -17.08 -4.24
N LYS A 125 16.66 -17.89 -3.67
CA LYS A 125 15.22 -17.88 -4.00
C LYS A 125 14.39 -17.06 -3.02
N ALA A 126 15.03 -16.21 -2.21
CA ALA A 126 14.34 -15.31 -1.29
C ALA A 126 13.34 -14.41 -2.04
N ILE A 127 12.17 -14.18 -1.44
CA ILE A 127 11.13 -13.31 -2.00
C ILE A 127 11.55 -11.85 -1.86
N GLY A 128 12.39 -11.54 -0.87
CA GLY A 128 12.80 -10.18 -0.54
C GLY A 128 11.81 -9.50 0.39
N THR A 129 11.30 -10.22 1.39
CA THR A 129 10.39 -9.66 2.40
C THR A 129 11.06 -8.53 3.19
N THR A 130 10.25 -7.78 3.95
CA THR A 130 10.76 -6.73 4.83
C THR A 130 11.34 -7.29 6.14
N GLY A 131 11.20 -8.60 6.40
CA GLY A 131 11.62 -9.24 7.65
C GLY A 131 10.83 -8.81 8.89
N ARG A 132 9.63 -8.25 8.70
CA ARG A 132 8.81 -7.65 9.77
C ARG A 132 7.71 -8.56 10.31
N GLY A 133 7.69 -9.83 9.90
CA GLY A 133 6.72 -10.82 10.39
C GLY A 133 5.32 -10.69 9.78
N ILE A 134 5.15 -9.92 8.71
CA ILE A 134 3.83 -9.68 8.07
C ILE A 134 3.23 -11.00 7.57
N GLY A 135 3.98 -11.76 6.77
CA GLY A 135 3.53 -13.03 6.20
C GLY A 135 3.14 -14.05 7.26
N PRO A 136 4.02 -14.37 8.22
CA PRO A 136 3.69 -15.28 9.32
C PRO A 136 2.48 -14.87 10.16
N ALA A 137 2.25 -13.56 10.37
CA ALA A 137 1.06 -13.09 11.08
C ALA A 137 -0.24 -13.32 10.29
N TYR A 138 -0.23 -13.11 8.96
CA TYR A 138 -1.37 -13.47 8.10
C TYR A 138 -1.58 -14.99 8.03
N GLU A 139 -0.52 -15.78 8.00
CA GLU A 139 -0.61 -17.25 8.08
C GLU A 139 -1.32 -17.69 9.37
N ASP A 140 -0.95 -17.12 10.50
CA ASP A 140 -1.59 -17.41 11.78
C ASP A 140 -3.06 -16.96 11.81
N LYS A 141 -3.38 -15.82 11.21
CA LYS A 141 -4.76 -15.35 11.06
C LYS A 141 -5.62 -16.40 10.33
N VAL A 142 -5.17 -16.87 9.14
CA VAL A 142 -5.97 -17.80 8.34
C VAL A 142 -5.99 -19.23 8.90
N SER A 143 -4.95 -19.63 9.62
CA SER A 143 -4.92 -20.90 10.37
C SER A 143 -5.73 -20.86 11.67
N ARG A 144 -6.24 -19.69 12.06
CA ARG A 144 -7.08 -19.44 13.26
C ARG A 144 -6.35 -19.66 14.59
N ARG A 145 -5.02 -19.58 14.62
CA ARG A 145 -4.20 -19.64 15.84
C ARG A 145 -3.64 -18.26 16.25
N GLY A 146 -3.76 -17.28 15.36
CA GLY A 146 -3.23 -15.93 15.60
C GLY A 146 -3.89 -15.24 16.80
N LEU A 147 -3.08 -14.55 17.58
CA LEU A 147 -3.55 -13.68 18.66
C LEU A 147 -4.11 -12.39 18.06
N ARG A 148 -5.18 -11.88 18.65
CA ARG A 148 -5.84 -10.63 18.24
C ARG A 148 -5.74 -9.58 19.33
N VAL A 149 -5.93 -8.33 18.94
CA VAL A 149 -5.99 -7.19 19.89
C VAL A 149 -7.03 -7.43 20.99
N GLY A 150 -8.20 -7.97 20.67
CA GLY A 150 -9.24 -8.29 21.64
C GLY A 150 -8.85 -9.35 22.67
N ASP A 151 -7.89 -10.24 22.37
CA ASP A 151 -7.41 -11.22 23.34
C ASP A 151 -6.73 -10.54 24.56
N LEU A 152 -6.19 -9.32 24.38
CA LEU A 152 -5.59 -8.54 25.46
C LEU A 152 -6.59 -8.10 26.55
N LEU A 153 -7.88 -8.18 26.30
CA LEU A 153 -8.90 -7.84 27.30
C LEU A 153 -8.87 -8.80 28.48
N ASN A 154 -8.45 -10.06 28.27
CA ASN A 154 -8.29 -11.07 29.32
C ASN A 154 -6.85 -11.58 29.36
N VAL A 155 -6.11 -11.20 30.41
CA VAL A 155 -4.67 -11.52 30.56
C VAL A 155 -4.41 -13.02 30.63
N GLU A 156 -5.22 -13.76 31.38
CA GLU A 156 -5.04 -15.20 31.59
C GLU A 156 -5.25 -15.95 30.27
N THR A 157 -6.35 -15.69 29.58
CA THR A 157 -6.65 -16.28 28.27
C THR A 157 -5.60 -15.91 27.22
N PHE A 158 -5.11 -14.66 27.25
CA PHE A 158 -4.04 -14.24 26.34
C PHE A 158 -2.75 -15.03 26.60
N ALA A 159 -2.33 -15.14 27.87
CA ALA A 159 -1.11 -15.86 28.26
C ALA A 159 -1.16 -17.35 27.87
N GLU A 160 -2.31 -18.02 28.09
CA GLU A 160 -2.53 -19.40 27.67
C GLU A 160 -2.42 -19.58 26.15
N LYS A 161 -3.11 -18.73 25.38
CA LYS A 161 -3.04 -18.75 23.90
C LYS A 161 -1.62 -18.48 23.41
N LEU A 162 -0.93 -17.49 23.99
CA LEU A 162 0.46 -17.17 23.66
C LEU A 162 1.37 -18.37 23.86
N ALA A 163 1.26 -19.06 24.99
CA ALA A 163 2.07 -20.24 25.30
C ALA A 163 1.93 -21.33 24.23
N VAL A 164 0.68 -21.65 23.84
CA VAL A 164 0.39 -22.67 22.82
C VAL A 164 0.94 -22.29 21.46
N VAL A 165 0.77 -21.03 21.04
CA VAL A 165 1.25 -20.57 19.74
C VAL A 165 2.77 -20.50 19.70
N MET A 166 3.41 -20.06 20.78
CA MET A 166 4.86 -20.00 20.88
C MET A 166 5.51 -21.39 20.90
N GLU A 167 4.90 -22.37 21.57
CA GLU A 167 5.38 -23.75 21.49
C GLU A 167 5.45 -24.24 20.03
N TYR A 168 4.38 -24.03 19.26
CA TYR A 168 4.31 -24.39 17.85
C TYR A 168 5.40 -23.70 17.02
N HIS A 169 5.54 -22.38 17.15
CA HIS A 169 6.51 -21.62 16.36
C HIS A 169 7.96 -21.86 16.79
N ASN A 170 8.22 -21.99 18.08
CA ASN A 170 9.54 -22.31 18.59
C ASN A 170 9.99 -23.70 18.15
N HIS A 171 9.06 -24.68 18.05
CA HIS A 171 9.37 -25.98 17.46
C HIS A 171 9.89 -25.83 16.03
N ALA A 172 9.22 -25.01 15.19
CA ALA A 172 9.66 -24.75 13.82
C ALA A 172 11.01 -24.00 13.78
N LEU A 173 11.18 -22.97 14.58
CA LEU A 173 12.44 -22.20 14.65
C LEU A 173 13.61 -23.11 15.01
N VAL A 174 13.51 -23.88 16.09
CA VAL A 174 14.62 -24.73 16.60
C VAL A 174 14.83 -25.97 15.72
N HIS A 175 13.78 -26.71 15.42
CA HIS A 175 13.94 -28.03 14.80
C HIS A 175 13.99 -28.01 13.28
N TYR A 176 13.30 -27.05 12.63
CA TYR A 176 13.31 -26.93 11.18
C TYR A 176 14.32 -25.90 10.68
N PHE A 177 14.25 -24.67 11.19
CA PHE A 177 15.13 -23.58 10.74
C PHE A 177 16.50 -23.55 11.41
N LYS A 178 16.69 -24.28 12.52
CA LYS A 178 17.95 -24.34 13.30
C LYS A 178 18.40 -22.97 13.83
N VAL A 179 17.46 -22.16 14.27
CA VAL A 179 17.67 -20.87 14.93
C VAL A 179 17.16 -20.93 16.37
N ASP A 180 17.50 -19.93 17.17
CA ASP A 180 17.11 -19.89 18.58
C ASP A 180 15.59 -19.74 18.76
N ALA A 181 15.08 -20.31 19.85
CA ALA A 181 13.71 -20.10 20.30
C ALA A 181 13.52 -18.67 20.79
N VAL A 182 12.30 -18.15 20.61
CA VAL A 182 11.87 -16.88 21.21
C VAL A 182 11.43 -17.16 22.66
N ASP A 183 11.88 -16.34 23.60
CA ASP A 183 11.55 -16.51 25.01
C ASP A 183 10.13 -16.05 25.34
N TYR A 184 9.36 -16.94 25.94
CA TYR A 184 7.95 -16.70 26.25
C TYR A 184 7.75 -15.55 27.27
N GLN A 185 8.55 -15.53 28.34
CA GLN A 185 8.36 -14.54 29.38
C GLN A 185 8.68 -13.14 28.90
N THR A 186 9.74 -13.01 28.12
CA THR A 186 10.10 -11.73 27.48
C THR A 186 8.96 -11.21 26.61
N VAL A 187 8.35 -12.06 25.77
CA VAL A 187 7.25 -11.66 24.88
C VAL A 187 6.01 -11.26 25.70
N LEU A 188 5.68 -12.03 26.73
CA LEU A 188 4.55 -11.74 27.59
C LEU A 188 4.73 -10.39 28.32
N ASP A 189 5.89 -10.14 28.90
CA ASP A 189 6.20 -8.92 29.65
C ASP A 189 6.17 -7.69 28.75
N GLU A 190 6.74 -7.77 27.54
CA GLU A 190 6.69 -6.70 26.55
C GLU A 190 5.25 -6.31 26.17
N ILE A 191 4.42 -7.30 25.89
CA ILE A 191 3.01 -7.07 25.52
C ILE A 191 2.21 -6.51 26.69
N MET A 192 2.39 -7.06 27.89
CA MET A 192 1.70 -6.59 29.08
C MET A 192 2.08 -5.14 29.42
N GLY A 193 3.32 -4.74 29.18
CA GLY A 193 3.76 -3.36 29.31
C GLY A 193 3.05 -2.36 28.40
N MET A 194 2.51 -2.81 27.26
CA MET A 194 1.77 -1.99 26.28
C MET A 194 0.25 -2.13 26.38
N ARG A 195 -0.23 -3.15 27.08
CA ARG A 195 -1.62 -3.61 27.11
C ARG A 195 -2.63 -2.50 27.37
N ASP A 196 -2.51 -1.77 28.46
CA ASP A 196 -3.52 -0.80 28.88
C ASP A 196 -3.68 0.35 27.87
N LYS A 197 -2.58 0.75 27.25
CA LYS A 197 -2.61 1.74 26.16
C LYS A 197 -3.34 1.19 24.94
N ILE A 198 -3.09 -0.07 24.53
CA ILE A 198 -3.77 -0.70 23.39
C ILE A 198 -5.27 -0.81 23.68
N ILE A 199 -5.66 -1.28 24.86
CA ILE A 199 -7.06 -1.44 25.25
C ILE A 199 -7.82 -0.12 25.17
N SER A 200 -7.22 1.01 25.55
CA SER A 200 -7.85 2.32 25.49
C SER A 200 -8.21 2.77 24.06
N MET A 201 -7.59 2.18 23.06
CA MET A 201 -7.82 2.46 21.63
C MET A 201 -8.79 1.48 20.97
N ILE A 202 -9.17 0.38 21.64
CA ILE A 202 -10.09 -0.63 21.05
C ILE A 202 -11.45 0.00 20.77
N ALA A 203 -11.99 -0.32 19.59
CA ALA A 203 -13.33 0.10 19.19
C ALA A 203 -13.96 -0.91 18.21
N ASP A 204 -15.30 -0.89 18.14
CA ASP A 204 -16.07 -1.58 17.11
C ASP A 204 -16.04 -0.77 15.81
N ILE A 205 -15.01 -1.01 15.00
CA ILE A 205 -14.77 -0.29 13.74
C ILE A 205 -15.93 -0.43 12.76
N PRO A 206 -16.51 -1.62 12.50
CA PRO A 206 -17.68 -1.77 11.63
C PRO A 206 -18.85 -0.87 12.04
N SER A 207 -19.20 -0.86 13.33
CA SER A 207 -20.29 0.00 13.84
C SER A 207 -19.97 1.48 13.72
N MET A 208 -18.73 1.88 13.96
CA MET A 208 -18.28 3.27 13.76
C MET A 208 -18.43 3.70 12.32
N LEU A 209 -17.98 2.88 11.36
CA LEU A 209 -18.09 3.18 9.92
C LEU A 209 -19.54 3.27 9.47
N TYR A 210 -20.40 2.36 9.93
CA TYR A 210 -21.83 2.39 9.64
C TYR A 210 -22.47 3.69 10.12
N ASN A 211 -22.17 4.14 11.35
CA ASN A 211 -22.72 5.36 11.90
C ASN A 211 -22.21 6.61 11.17
N LEU A 212 -20.89 6.69 10.89
CA LEU A 212 -20.30 7.79 10.11
C LEU A 212 -20.97 7.93 8.74
N ARG A 213 -21.18 6.80 8.05
CA ARG A 213 -21.87 6.81 6.75
C ARG A 213 -23.31 7.28 6.88
N LYS A 214 -24.04 6.81 7.89
CA LYS A 214 -25.43 7.21 8.15
C LYS A 214 -25.53 8.71 8.43
N ASP A 215 -24.54 9.27 9.10
CA ASP A 215 -24.47 10.71 9.39
C ASP A 215 -23.99 11.53 8.18
N GLY A 216 -23.71 10.89 7.04
CA GLY A 216 -23.30 11.55 5.80
C GLY A 216 -21.85 12.00 5.78
N ALA A 217 -21.00 11.38 6.60
CA ALA A 217 -19.56 11.66 6.65
C ALA A 217 -18.83 11.12 5.41
N ASN A 218 -17.79 11.81 4.99
CA ASN A 218 -16.84 11.30 4.02
C ASN A 218 -15.82 10.39 4.70
N ILE A 219 -15.62 9.18 4.18
CA ILE A 219 -14.69 8.21 4.72
C ILE A 219 -13.66 7.85 3.65
N MET A 220 -12.38 7.87 4.01
CA MET A 220 -11.30 7.43 3.15
C MET A 220 -10.74 6.09 3.60
N PHE A 221 -10.67 5.12 2.69
CA PHE A 221 -10.00 3.83 2.90
C PHE A 221 -8.61 3.91 2.27
N GLU A 222 -7.60 3.95 3.12
CA GLU A 222 -6.21 4.10 2.74
C GLU A 222 -5.56 2.74 2.56
N GLY A 223 -5.29 2.37 1.30
CA GLY A 223 -4.57 1.15 0.93
C GLY A 223 -3.06 1.29 1.08
N ALA A 224 -2.41 0.17 1.33
CA ALA A 224 -0.96 0.03 1.33
C ALA A 224 -0.54 -0.91 0.19
N GLN A 225 0.74 -0.89 -0.19
CA GLN A 225 1.29 -1.63 -1.33
C GLN A 225 0.58 -1.25 -2.65
N GLY A 226 0.34 -2.22 -3.54
CA GLY A 226 -0.33 -2.01 -4.82
C GLY A 226 -1.03 -3.27 -5.31
N THR A 227 -1.93 -3.13 -6.27
CA THR A 227 -2.77 -4.22 -6.79
C THR A 227 -1.97 -5.41 -7.29
N LEU A 228 -0.84 -5.18 -7.96
CA LEU A 228 -0.01 -6.26 -8.49
C LEU A 228 0.84 -6.97 -7.42
N LEU A 229 0.77 -6.49 -6.16
CA LEU A 229 1.30 -7.16 -4.97
C LEU A 229 0.21 -7.85 -4.13
N ASP A 230 -1.05 -7.83 -4.55
CA ASP A 230 -2.15 -8.52 -3.86
C ASP A 230 -1.89 -10.03 -3.81
N ILE A 231 -2.19 -10.67 -2.66
CA ILE A 231 -1.93 -12.10 -2.45
C ILE A 231 -2.66 -12.99 -3.47
N ASP A 232 -3.85 -12.59 -3.91
CA ASP A 232 -4.71 -13.38 -4.81
C ASP A 232 -4.61 -12.89 -6.27
N GLN A 233 -4.56 -11.58 -6.49
CA GLN A 233 -4.64 -10.96 -7.83
C GLN A 233 -3.29 -10.48 -8.37
N GLY A 234 -2.25 -10.50 -7.54
CA GLY A 234 -0.91 -10.05 -7.91
C GLY A 234 -0.05 -11.11 -8.58
N THR A 235 1.23 -10.77 -8.73
CA THR A 235 2.25 -11.62 -9.38
C THR A 235 2.80 -12.69 -8.42
N TYR A 236 1.92 -13.54 -7.89
CA TYR A 236 2.28 -14.63 -6.96
C TYR A 236 3.38 -15.54 -7.53
N PRO A 237 4.45 -15.90 -6.76
CA PRO A 237 4.61 -15.71 -5.32
C PRO A 237 5.26 -14.38 -4.90
N TYR A 238 5.59 -13.49 -5.83
CA TYR A 238 6.26 -12.21 -5.58
C TYR A 238 5.24 -11.13 -5.22
N VAL A 239 4.58 -11.30 -4.08
CA VAL A 239 3.47 -10.49 -3.58
C VAL A 239 3.60 -10.24 -2.07
N THR A 240 2.80 -9.32 -1.52
CA THR A 240 2.58 -9.22 -0.08
C THR A 240 1.57 -10.29 0.37
N SER A 241 1.46 -10.51 1.67
CA SER A 241 0.52 -11.50 2.22
C SER A 241 -0.88 -10.93 2.51
N SER A 242 -1.19 -9.73 2.02
CA SER A 242 -2.47 -9.07 2.23
C SER A 242 -3.23 -8.83 0.94
N ASN A 243 -4.56 -8.61 1.05
CA ASN A 243 -5.39 -8.19 -0.06
C ASN A 243 -5.31 -6.68 -0.24
N CYS A 244 -4.63 -6.25 -1.32
CA CYS A 244 -4.37 -4.85 -1.65
C CYS A 244 -5.45 -4.25 -2.58
N THR A 245 -6.39 -5.07 -3.06
CA THR A 245 -7.50 -4.66 -3.91
C THR A 245 -8.59 -3.94 -3.13
N ALA A 246 -9.49 -3.25 -3.83
CA ALA A 246 -10.63 -2.54 -3.25
C ALA A 246 -11.54 -3.47 -2.42
N GLY A 247 -11.68 -4.74 -2.81
CA GLY A 247 -12.37 -5.77 -2.03
C GLY A 247 -11.78 -5.96 -0.63
N GLY A 248 -10.46 -5.72 -0.49
CA GLY A 248 -9.76 -5.74 0.80
C GLY A 248 -10.25 -4.68 1.77
N ALA A 249 -10.77 -3.55 1.29
CA ALA A 249 -11.38 -2.52 2.14
C ALA A 249 -12.63 -3.07 2.85
N CYS A 250 -13.43 -3.86 2.16
CA CYS A 250 -14.63 -4.48 2.75
C CYS A 250 -14.26 -5.51 3.82
N THR A 251 -13.43 -6.48 3.49
CA THR A 251 -13.06 -7.56 4.42
C THR A 251 -12.18 -7.08 5.57
N GLY A 252 -11.36 -6.04 5.33
CA GLY A 252 -10.39 -5.52 6.30
C GLY A 252 -10.92 -4.43 7.22
N SER A 253 -12.13 -3.90 6.98
CA SER A 253 -12.74 -2.87 7.83
C SER A 253 -14.17 -3.20 8.28
N GLY A 254 -14.83 -4.15 7.60
CA GLY A 254 -16.22 -4.49 7.85
C GLY A 254 -17.24 -3.62 7.11
N VAL A 255 -16.79 -2.74 6.19
CA VAL A 255 -17.71 -1.98 5.32
C VAL A 255 -18.33 -2.91 4.28
N GLY A 256 -19.59 -2.69 3.94
CA GLY A 256 -20.26 -3.45 2.87
C GLY A 256 -19.73 -3.10 1.48
N PRO A 257 -19.68 -4.04 0.51
CA PRO A 257 -19.15 -3.76 -0.83
C PRO A 257 -19.96 -2.71 -1.61
N CYS A 258 -21.26 -2.64 -1.38
CA CYS A 258 -22.14 -1.63 -2.01
C CYS A 258 -22.00 -0.23 -1.38
N ASP A 259 -21.21 -0.13 -0.33
CA ASP A 259 -20.95 1.12 0.39
C ASP A 259 -19.63 1.78 -0.05
N LEU A 260 -18.95 1.25 -1.03
CA LEU A 260 -17.78 1.88 -1.66
C LEU A 260 -18.25 2.72 -2.85
N ASP A 261 -18.14 4.04 -2.74
CA ASP A 261 -18.73 4.98 -3.72
C ASP A 261 -17.75 5.37 -4.83
N TYR A 262 -16.45 5.36 -4.52
CA TYR A 262 -15.42 5.78 -5.46
C TYR A 262 -14.10 5.03 -5.20
N ILE A 263 -13.46 4.56 -6.24
CA ILE A 263 -12.16 3.87 -6.16
C ILE A 263 -11.14 4.63 -6.99
N LEU A 264 -10.18 5.26 -6.31
CA LEU A 264 -9.09 6.01 -6.89
C LEU A 264 -7.86 5.12 -7.02
N GLY A 265 -7.46 4.83 -8.26
CA GLY A 265 -6.23 4.11 -8.57
C GLY A 265 -5.04 5.06 -8.71
N ILE A 266 -4.07 4.98 -7.80
CA ILE A 266 -2.84 5.76 -7.92
C ILE A 266 -1.87 5.02 -8.83
N THR A 267 -1.37 5.71 -9.84
CA THR A 267 -0.55 5.16 -10.93
C THR A 267 0.59 6.11 -11.24
N LYS A 268 1.82 5.64 -11.34
CA LYS A 268 2.90 6.46 -11.90
C LYS A 268 2.75 6.62 -13.41
N ALA A 269 3.23 7.72 -13.95
CA ALA A 269 3.34 7.95 -15.41
C ALA A 269 4.32 6.97 -16.10
N TYR A 270 5.04 6.15 -15.35
CA TYR A 270 5.87 5.03 -15.75
C TYR A 270 5.69 3.89 -14.74
N THR A 271 6.46 2.82 -14.81
CA THR A 271 6.28 1.69 -13.91
C THR A 271 7.53 1.47 -13.05
N THR A 272 7.34 1.14 -11.78
CA THR A 272 8.44 0.73 -10.90
C THR A 272 8.09 -0.53 -10.12
N ARG A 273 9.12 -1.30 -9.75
CA ARG A 273 8.99 -2.48 -8.91
C ARG A 273 10.16 -2.61 -7.95
N VAL A 274 9.89 -3.01 -6.70
CA VAL A 274 10.91 -3.40 -5.72
C VAL A 274 10.98 -4.92 -5.63
N GLY A 275 12.19 -5.47 -5.53
CA GLY A 275 12.41 -6.90 -5.32
C GLY A 275 12.27 -7.76 -6.57
N ALA A 276 12.16 -9.06 -6.35
CA ALA A 276 12.09 -10.06 -7.42
C ALA A 276 10.70 -10.14 -8.07
N GLY A 277 10.61 -10.91 -9.14
CA GLY A 277 9.39 -11.21 -9.89
C GLY A 277 9.32 -10.53 -11.25
N PRO A 278 8.32 -10.90 -12.06
CA PRO A 278 8.20 -10.47 -13.45
C PRO A 278 7.95 -8.97 -13.57
N PHE A 279 8.57 -8.37 -14.59
CA PHE A 279 8.41 -6.96 -14.93
C PHE A 279 8.59 -6.77 -16.43
N PRO A 280 7.57 -7.05 -17.25
CA PRO A 280 7.71 -7.08 -18.71
C PRO A 280 8.25 -5.80 -19.34
N THR A 281 7.92 -4.64 -18.76
CA THR A 281 8.35 -3.32 -19.28
C THR A 281 9.63 -2.80 -18.66
N GLU A 282 10.38 -3.60 -17.88
CA GLU A 282 11.62 -3.20 -17.24
C GLU A 282 12.67 -2.73 -18.25
N LEU A 283 13.42 -1.68 -17.87
CA LEU A 283 14.47 -1.08 -18.66
C LEU A 283 15.83 -1.29 -18.00
N PHE A 284 16.80 -1.76 -18.79
CA PHE A 284 18.17 -2.03 -18.36
C PHE A 284 19.19 -1.06 -19.02
N ASP A 285 18.67 -0.03 -19.68
CA ASP A 285 19.42 0.97 -20.44
C ASP A 285 19.51 2.33 -19.69
N GLU A 286 20.07 3.32 -20.39
CA GLU A 286 20.22 4.68 -19.89
C GLU A 286 18.88 5.34 -19.53
N ILE A 287 17.78 4.94 -20.18
CA ILE A 287 16.44 5.44 -19.88
C ILE A 287 15.97 4.90 -18.52
N GLY A 288 16.17 3.61 -18.25
CA GLY A 288 15.88 3.02 -16.96
C GLY A 288 16.66 3.69 -15.82
N GLN A 289 17.93 3.99 -16.05
CA GLN A 289 18.76 4.72 -15.10
C GLN A 289 18.24 6.16 -14.89
N TYR A 290 17.92 6.88 -15.96
CA TYR A 290 17.36 8.23 -15.90
C TYR A 290 16.07 8.28 -15.08
N LEU A 291 15.12 7.37 -15.33
CA LEU A 291 13.88 7.28 -14.53
C LEU A 291 14.16 7.02 -13.06
N GLY A 292 15.14 6.17 -12.75
CA GLY A 292 15.56 5.88 -11.38
C GLY A 292 16.14 7.07 -10.66
N GLU A 293 17.05 7.80 -11.29
CA GLU A 293 17.74 8.96 -10.73
C GLU A 293 16.80 10.16 -10.60
N LYS A 294 16.16 10.56 -11.69
CA LYS A 294 15.25 11.73 -11.71
C LYS A 294 13.99 11.50 -10.88
N GLY A 295 13.49 10.26 -10.87
CA GLY A 295 12.35 9.86 -10.06
C GLY A 295 12.70 9.64 -8.58
N HIS A 296 13.97 9.68 -8.17
CA HIS A 296 14.41 9.29 -6.82
C HIS A 296 13.84 7.93 -6.40
N GLU A 297 13.97 6.92 -7.28
CA GLU A 297 13.31 5.64 -7.12
C GLU A 297 14.09 4.73 -6.16
N PHE A 298 13.98 5.07 -4.86
CA PHE A 298 14.50 4.28 -3.74
C PHE A 298 13.37 4.00 -2.75
N GLY A 299 13.37 2.81 -2.18
CA GLY A 299 12.36 2.39 -1.21
C GLY A 299 12.45 3.20 0.08
N ALA A 300 11.37 3.89 0.46
CA ALA A 300 11.33 4.74 1.66
C ALA A 300 11.65 3.96 2.96
N THR A 301 11.32 2.66 3.00
CA THR A 301 11.51 1.81 4.18
C THR A 301 12.83 1.04 4.16
N THR A 302 13.27 0.59 3.00
CA THR A 302 14.43 -0.33 2.85
C THR A 302 15.63 0.31 2.18
N GLY A 303 15.50 1.50 1.61
CA GLY A 303 16.53 2.16 0.81
C GLY A 303 16.92 1.43 -0.48
N ARG A 304 16.25 0.32 -0.82
CA ARG A 304 16.54 -0.45 -2.03
C ARG A 304 16.17 0.34 -3.27
N SER A 305 17.00 0.29 -4.33
CA SER A 305 16.67 0.82 -5.63
C SER A 305 15.45 0.11 -6.20
N ARG A 306 14.56 0.89 -6.83
CA ARG A 306 13.43 0.36 -7.59
C ARG A 306 13.87 0.10 -9.02
N ARG A 307 13.46 -1.02 -9.57
CA ARG A 307 13.52 -1.34 -10.99
C ARG A 307 12.55 -0.40 -11.72
N CYS A 308 12.95 0.17 -12.84
CA CYS A 308 12.16 1.13 -13.60
C CYS A 308 11.80 0.58 -14.96
N GLY A 309 10.66 0.96 -15.49
CA GLY A 309 10.18 0.54 -16.81
C GLY A 309 9.16 1.50 -17.39
N TRP A 310 8.83 1.32 -18.68
CA TRP A 310 7.81 2.09 -19.36
C TRP A 310 6.42 1.85 -18.75
N PHE A 311 5.50 2.75 -19.01
CA PHE A 311 4.11 2.61 -18.60
C PHE A 311 3.50 1.32 -19.16
N ASP A 312 2.88 0.52 -18.27
CA ASP A 312 2.31 -0.78 -18.57
C ASP A 312 0.78 -0.74 -18.53
N ALA A 313 0.16 -0.48 -19.67
CA ALA A 313 -1.29 -0.43 -19.78
C ALA A 313 -1.93 -1.83 -19.64
N VAL A 314 -1.21 -2.90 -19.99
CA VAL A 314 -1.72 -4.28 -19.86
C VAL A 314 -1.93 -4.64 -18.40
N ALA A 315 -0.91 -4.39 -17.56
CA ALA A 315 -1.00 -4.61 -16.12
C ALA A 315 -2.04 -3.69 -15.48
N LEU A 316 -2.12 -2.43 -15.93
CA LEU A 316 -3.07 -1.46 -15.38
C LEU A 316 -4.53 -1.77 -15.73
N ARG A 317 -4.82 -2.30 -16.93
CA ARG A 317 -6.17 -2.79 -17.28
C ARG A 317 -6.62 -3.90 -16.32
N ARG A 318 -5.74 -4.83 -15.97
CA ARG A 318 -6.05 -5.86 -14.96
C ARG A 318 -6.31 -5.22 -13.60
N ALA A 319 -5.49 -4.27 -13.19
CA ALA A 319 -5.70 -3.55 -11.94
C ALA A 319 -7.06 -2.80 -11.95
N ALA A 320 -7.39 -2.12 -13.05
CA ALA A 320 -8.68 -1.44 -13.21
C ALA A 320 -9.86 -2.41 -13.10
N GLN A 321 -9.75 -3.57 -13.75
CA GLN A 321 -10.79 -4.61 -13.75
C GLN A 321 -11.06 -5.18 -12.35
N VAL A 322 -10.01 -5.61 -11.63
CA VAL A 322 -10.18 -6.30 -10.34
C VAL A 322 -10.56 -5.36 -9.20
N ASN A 323 -10.33 -4.07 -9.37
CA ASN A 323 -10.65 -3.04 -8.39
C ASN A 323 -11.92 -2.25 -8.74
N SER A 324 -12.47 -2.35 -9.96
CA SER A 324 -13.50 -1.44 -10.47
C SER A 324 -13.08 0.04 -10.32
N ILE A 325 -11.85 0.37 -10.75
CA ILE A 325 -11.29 1.72 -10.60
C ILE A 325 -12.22 2.74 -11.29
N THR A 326 -12.64 3.74 -10.53
CA THR A 326 -13.54 4.81 -11.00
C THR A 326 -12.77 5.93 -11.69
N GLY A 327 -11.58 6.23 -11.20
CA GLY A 327 -10.68 7.25 -11.75
C GLY A 327 -9.23 6.99 -11.39
N LEU A 328 -8.32 7.52 -12.20
CA LEU A 328 -6.88 7.42 -12.00
C LEU A 328 -6.31 8.72 -11.42
N CYS A 329 -5.33 8.57 -10.55
CA CYS A 329 -4.41 9.64 -10.21
C CYS A 329 -3.05 9.32 -10.83
N ILE A 330 -2.62 10.10 -11.81
CA ILE A 330 -1.30 9.95 -12.43
C ILE A 330 -0.27 10.74 -11.62
N THR A 331 0.76 10.04 -11.15
CA THR A 331 1.85 10.63 -10.36
C THR A 331 3.16 10.63 -11.14
N LYS A 332 4.12 11.46 -10.71
CA LYS A 332 5.46 11.49 -11.30
C LYS A 332 5.49 11.87 -12.80
N LEU A 333 4.54 12.67 -13.25
CA LEU A 333 4.53 13.17 -14.64
C LEU A 333 5.80 13.98 -14.96
N ASP A 334 6.24 14.77 -14.00
CA ASP A 334 7.44 15.60 -14.02
C ASP A 334 8.76 14.83 -14.28
N VAL A 335 8.79 13.56 -13.95
CA VAL A 335 9.95 12.70 -14.21
C VAL A 335 10.17 12.47 -15.70
N LEU A 336 9.12 12.57 -16.53
CA LEU A 336 9.17 12.39 -17.97
C LEU A 336 9.59 13.67 -18.74
N ASP A 337 9.70 14.81 -18.06
CA ASP A 337 10.12 16.08 -18.68
C ASP A 337 11.51 15.97 -19.31
N GLY A 338 11.66 16.47 -20.55
CA GLY A 338 12.90 16.45 -21.31
C GLY A 338 13.15 15.17 -22.10
N MET A 339 12.24 14.19 -22.07
CA MET A 339 12.33 13.00 -22.91
C MET A 339 11.76 13.29 -24.30
N GLU A 340 12.49 12.87 -25.35
CA GLU A 340 12.04 13.05 -26.75
C GLU A 340 10.92 12.08 -27.14
N THR A 341 11.00 10.86 -26.66
CA THR A 341 10.04 9.79 -26.95
C THR A 341 9.69 9.03 -25.68
N LEU A 342 8.40 8.79 -25.50
CA LEU A 342 7.85 7.94 -24.44
C LEU A 342 7.25 6.69 -25.05
N LYS A 343 7.16 5.61 -24.26
CA LYS A 343 6.53 4.37 -24.73
C LYS A 343 5.43 3.92 -23.77
N ILE A 344 4.33 3.46 -24.36
CA ILE A 344 3.22 2.82 -23.62
C ILE A 344 3.17 1.36 -24.06
N CYS A 345 3.29 0.43 -23.13
CA CYS A 345 3.04 -0.98 -23.40
C CYS A 345 1.54 -1.20 -23.53
N THR A 346 1.05 -1.43 -24.73
CA THR A 346 -0.39 -1.58 -25.04
C THR A 346 -0.84 -3.04 -25.09
N SER A 347 0.09 -3.97 -25.33
CA SER A 347 -0.18 -5.41 -25.34
C SER A 347 1.08 -6.20 -25.00
N TYR A 348 0.91 -7.48 -24.66
CA TYR A 348 2.02 -8.44 -24.55
C TYR A 348 1.98 -9.44 -25.68
N LYS A 349 3.16 -9.84 -26.14
CA LYS A 349 3.32 -11.02 -27.00
C LYS A 349 3.71 -12.21 -26.12
N TYR A 350 2.90 -13.27 -26.15
CA TYR A 350 3.12 -14.48 -25.37
C TYR A 350 2.74 -15.71 -26.19
N ASN A 351 3.66 -16.67 -26.35
CA ASN A 351 3.48 -17.89 -27.15
C ASN A 351 2.98 -17.64 -28.60
N GLY A 352 3.37 -16.51 -29.20
CA GLY A 352 2.96 -16.12 -30.56
C GLY A 352 1.61 -15.39 -30.64
N GLU A 353 0.91 -15.23 -29.56
CA GLU A 353 -0.35 -14.48 -29.46
C GLU A 353 -0.15 -13.09 -28.89
N ILE A 354 -1.02 -12.16 -29.26
CA ILE A 354 -1.08 -10.79 -28.71
C ILE A 354 -2.15 -10.76 -27.63
N LEU A 355 -1.73 -10.37 -26.43
CA LEU A 355 -2.60 -10.31 -25.25
C LEU A 355 -2.80 -8.85 -24.81
N GLU A 356 -4.04 -8.42 -24.66
CA GLU A 356 -4.40 -7.11 -24.08
C GLU A 356 -4.51 -7.14 -22.55
N MET A 357 -4.55 -8.35 -21.98
CA MET A 357 -4.59 -8.61 -20.54
C MET A 357 -3.45 -9.55 -20.16
N PRO A 358 -2.83 -9.38 -18.97
CA PRO A 358 -1.72 -10.24 -18.58
C PRO A 358 -2.22 -11.69 -18.37
N PRO A 359 -1.40 -12.70 -18.70
CA PRO A 359 -1.70 -14.08 -18.34
C PRO A 359 -1.67 -14.25 -16.81
N ILE A 360 -2.19 -15.36 -16.32
CA ILE A 360 -2.18 -15.69 -14.89
C ILE A 360 -0.85 -16.37 -14.52
N GLY A 361 -0.26 -15.93 -13.42
CA GLY A 361 0.95 -16.51 -12.83
C GLY A 361 2.24 -15.80 -13.25
N ALA A 362 3.18 -15.70 -12.32
CA ALA A 362 4.44 -15.00 -12.52
C ALA A 362 5.27 -15.58 -13.67
N ASP A 363 5.35 -16.92 -13.77
CA ASP A 363 6.14 -17.60 -14.82
C ASP A 363 5.63 -17.32 -16.24
N ALA A 364 4.32 -17.10 -16.38
CA ALA A 364 3.74 -16.75 -17.68
C ALA A 364 4.01 -15.26 -18.00
N ILE A 365 3.85 -14.39 -17.01
CA ILE A 365 4.11 -12.95 -17.16
C ILE A 365 5.59 -12.69 -17.47
N GLU A 366 6.52 -13.44 -16.87
CA GLU A 366 7.97 -13.31 -17.10
C GLU A 366 8.37 -13.61 -18.56
N LYS A 367 7.58 -14.41 -19.26
CA LYS A 367 7.81 -14.77 -20.67
C LYS A 367 7.11 -13.83 -21.66
N CYS A 368 6.39 -12.82 -21.14
CA CYS A 368 5.73 -11.84 -21.98
C CYS A 368 6.73 -10.85 -22.55
N GLU A 369 6.65 -10.61 -23.86
CA GLU A 369 7.37 -9.54 -24.53
C GLU A 369 6.44 -8.33 -24.65
N PRO A 370 6.84 -7.13 -24.14
CA PRO A 370 6.01 -5.94 -24.26
C PRO A 370 5.94 -5.43 -25.71
N VAL A 371 4.75 -5.05 -26.12
CA VAL A 371 4.50 -4.38 -27.42
C VAL A 371 4.22 -2.92 -27.13
N TYR A 372 5.05 -2.05 -27.66
CA TYR A 372 5.02 -0.63 -27.38
C TYR A 372 4.39 0.20 -28.49
N GLU A 373 3.73 1.26 -28.06
CA GLU A 373 3.36 2.40 -28.87
C GLU A 373 4.26 3.57 -28.48
N ASP A 374 4.86 4.23 -29.48
CA ASP A 374 5.71 5.40 -29.26
C ASP A 374 4.86 6.67 -29.20
N MET A 375 5.11 7.52 -28.21
CA MET A 375 4.46 8.81 -28.03
C MET A 375 5.52 9.92 -28.05
N PRO A 376 5.24 11.08 -28.69
CA PRO A 376 6.11 12.24 -28.58
C PRO A 376 6.22 12.69 -27.12
N GLY A 377 7.43 12.93 -26.65
CA GLY A 377 7.68 13.54 -25.36
C GLY A 377 7.57 15.07 -25.41
N TRP A 378 8.01 15.72 -24.37
CA TRP A 378 8.00 17.18 -24.22
C TRP A 378 9.27 17.68 -23.55
N SER A 379 9.68 18.90 -23.90
CA SER A 379 10.89 19.54 -23.37
C SER A 379 10.59 20.49 -22.22
N GLU A 380 9.35 20.96 -22.12
CA GLU A 380 8.92 21.93 -21.12
C GLU A 380 8.81 21.27 -19.74
N ALA A 381 9.09 22.03 -18.69
CA ALA A 381 8.92 21.52 -17.33
C ALA A 381 7.44 21.46 -16.94
N THR A 382 6.99 20.31 -16.43
CA THR A 382 5.65 20.13 -15.87
C THR A 382 5.63 20.32 -14.35
N VAL A 383 6.79 20.37 -13.70
CA VAL A 383 6.91 20.57 -12.24
C VAL A 383 6.17 21.85 -11.81
N GLY A 384 5.32 21.70 -10.80
CA GLY A 384 4.62 22.84 -10.18
C GLY A 384 3.42 23.36 -10.96
N ILE A 385 3.08 22.79 -12.11
CA ILE A 385 1.87 23.17 -12.87
C ILE A 385 0.63 22.74 -12.07
N ARG A 386 -0.30 23.68 -11.90
CA ARG A 386 -1.54 23.50 -11.12
C ARG A 386 -2.82 23.58 -11.94
N ASN A 387 -2.69 23.95 -13.22
CA ASN A 387 -3.82 24.02 -14.16
C ASN A 387 -3.54 23.14 -15.37
N LYS A 388 -4.53 22.31 -15.75
CA LYS A 388 -4.42 21.41 -16.90
C LYS A 388 -4.05 22.13 -18.20
N ASP A 389 -4.58 23.33 -18.40
CA ASP A 389 -4.39 24.10 -19.65
C ASP A 389 -2.96 24.65 -19.81
N GLU A 390 -2.16 24.60 -18.74
CA GLU A 390 -0.74 25.00 -18.76
C GLU A 390 0.20 23.83 -19.09
N LEU A 391 -0.32 22.58 -19.11
CA LEU A 391 0.49 21.43 -19.47
C LEU A 391 0.89 21.46 -20.96
N PRO A 392 2.11 21.00 -21.29
CA PRO A 392 2.53 20.84 -22.68
C PRO A 392 1.54 19.96 -23.47
N GLN A 393 1.32 20.29 -24.74
CA GLN A 393 0.34 19.54 -25.56
C GLN A 393 0.67 18.05 -25.66
N ASN A 394 1.95 17.69 -25.73
CA ASN A 394 2.36 16.28 -25.75
C ASN A 394 2.11 15.57 -24.40
N ALA A 395 2.24 16.27 -23.27
CA ALA A 395 1.86 15.72 -21.97
C ALA A 395 0.34 15.49 -21.88
N LEU A 396 -0.48 16.41 -22.40
CA LEU A 396 -1.93 16.22 -22.51
C LEU A 396 -2.29 15.05 -23.42
N ASN A 397 -1.62 14.92 -24.56
CA ASN A 397 -1.81 13.80 -25.48
C ASN A 397 -1.43 12.46 -24.84
N TYR A 398 -0.33 12.44 -24.08
CA TYR A 398 0.09 11.25 -23.33
C TYR A 398 -0.97 10.85 -22.30
N LEU A 399 -1.44 11.78 -21.47
CA LEU A 399 -2.49 11.52 -20.48
C LEU A 399 -3.79 11.03 -21.12
N ALA A 400 -4.22 11.67 -22.22
CA ALA A 400 -5.41 11.23 -22.97
C ALA A 400 -5.23 9.82 -23.54
N ARG A 401 -4.03 9.48 -24.01
CA ARG A 401 -3.77 8.13 -24.51
C ARG A 401 -3.78 7.10 -23.38
N LEU A 402 -3.28 7.44 -22.18
CA LEU A 402 -3.39 6.56 -21.00
C LEU A 402 -4.86 6.26 -20.66
N GLU A 403 -5.74 7.29 -20.64
CA GLU A 403 -7.17 7.09 -20.45
C GLU A 403 -7.77 6.14 -21.47
N GLU A 404 -7.44 6.33 -22.75
CA GLU A 404 -7.98 5.53 -23.85
C GLU A 404 -7.54 4.06 -23.75
N VAL A 405 -6.25 3.81 -23.54
CA VAL A 405 -5.72 2.44 -23.51
C VAL A 405 -6.09 1.67 -22.26
N VAL A 406 -6.34 2.36 -21.15
CA VAL A 406 -6.74 1.74 -19.87
C VAL A 406 -8.26 1.65 -19.74
N GLY A 407 -8.99 2.57 -20.36
CA GLY A 407 -10.45 2.67 -20.27
C GLY A 407 -10.96 3.28 -18.96
N VAL A 408 -10.13 4.06 -18.25
CA VAL A 408 -10.45 4.72 -16.98
C VAL A 408 -10.02 6.19 -17.06
N PRO A 409 -10.88 7.17 -16.67
CA PRO A 409 -10.53 8.59 -16.73
C PRO A 409 -9.40 8.95 -15.75
N VAL A 410 -8.57 9.93 -16.12
CA VAL A 410 -7.61 10.58 -15.24
C VAL A 410 -8.30 11.72 -14.51
N ASP A 411 -8.45 11.57 -13.21
CA ASP A 411 -9.14 12.54 -12.36
C ASP A 411 -8.20 13.47 -11.60
N ILE A 412 -6.97 13.00 -11.35
CA ILE A 412 -5.96 13.75 -10.62
C ILE A 412 -4.61 13.58 -11.32
N ILE A 413 -3.84 14.67 -11.43
CA ILE A 413 -2.48 14.67 -11.99
C ILE A 413 -1.55 15.30 -10.97
N SER A 414 -0.54 14.56 -10.53
CA SER A 414 0.51 15.07 -9.65
C SER A 414 1.72 15.49 -10.49
N THR A 415 2.06 16.76 -10.45
CA THR A 415 3.11 17.41 -11.24
C THR A 415 4.40 17.68 -10.47
N GLY A 416 4.49 17.24 -9.22
CA GLY A 416 5.69 17.40 -8.38
C GLY A 416 5.52 16.80 -6.99
N PRO A 417 6.53 16.94 -6.11
CA PRO A 417 6.50 16.35 -4.78
C PRO A 417 5.59 17.07 -3.78
N GLU A 418 5.42 18.39 -3.94
CA GLU A 418 4.66 19.22 -3.02
C GLU A 418 3.15 18.97 -3.15
N ARG A 419 2.44 19.15 -2.05
CA ARG A 419 1.01 18.87 -1.94
C ARG A 419 0.17 19.65 -2.98
N ASP A 420 0.44 20.91 -3.17
CA ASP A 420 -0.28 21.80 -4.08
C ASP A 420 0.17 21.72 -5.54
N GLU A 421 1.22 20.97 -5.83
CA GLU A 421 1.63 20.59 -7.19
C GLU A 421 0.76 19.45 -7.73
N THR A 422 -0.56 19.70 -7.72
CA THR A 422 -1.57 18.70 -8.07
C THR A 422 -2.72 19.37 -8.81
N ILE A 423 -3.11 18.81 -9.95
CA ILE A 423 -4.27 19.22 -10.74
C ILE A 423 -5.41 18.25 -10.42
N ILE A 424 -6.52 18.75 -9.92
CA ILE A 424 -7.74 17.97 -9.65
C ILE A 424 -8.75 18.26 -10.75
N LEU A 425 -9.01 17.29 -11.63
CA LEU A 425 -10.00 17.38 -12.70
C LEU A 425 -11.38 16.96 -12.21
N ARG A 426 -11.42 15.94 -11.36
CA ARG A 426 -12.63 15.48 -10.67
C ARG A 426 -12.28 15.09 -9.23
N ASN A 427 -13.01 15.62 -8.29
CA ASN A 427 -12.80 15.32 -6.89
C ASN A 427 -13.55 14.02 -6.50
N PRO A 428 -12.90 13.03 -5.89
CA PRO A 428 -13.55 11.78 -5.47
C PRO A 428 -14.72 11.93 -4.52
N TYR A 429 -14.81 13.05 -3.78
CA TYR A 429 -15.89 13.35 -2.85
C TYR A 429 -17.04 14.16 -3.46
N GLU A 430 -16.96 14.56 -4.70
CA GLU A 430 -18.01 15.24 -5.47
C GLU A 430 -18.65 14.26 -6.47
#